data_04b400a0c2c52bfc888c2870ea327a97
#
_entry.id   04b400a0c2c52bfc888c2870ea327a97
#
_cell.length_a   1.000
_cell.length_b   1.000
_cell.length_c   1.000
_cell.angle_alpha   90.00
_cell.angle_beta   90.00
_cell.angle_gamma   90.00
#
_symmetry.space_group_name_H-M   'P 1'
#
loop_
_entity.id
_entity.type
_entity.pdbx_description
1 polymer ?
#
loop_
_entity_poly.entity_id
_entity_poly.type
_entity_poly.pdbx_seq_one_letter_code
_entity_poly.pdbx_strand_id
1 'polypeptide(L)'
;MANEKILVVDDDTNICELLRLYLTKEGYQVTVANDGEEGLEKFNQVKPDMVLLDVMMPKMDGLEVCRRIRKLGNTPVMMLTAKGETIDKVLGLELGADDYMVKPFDAKEVVARIKAVLRRCTTSTKTESTEGVIEFDNLRLDMNSYELRVKGKVVEAPPKELELLNCLASHPNRVYTRDQLLDEVWGFEYYGDSRTIDVHVKRLREKLAGASDKWELKTVWGVGYKFEVRQ
;
A
#
# COMPACT_ATOMS: atom_id res chain seq x y z
N MET A 1 3.01 18.19 -14.40
CA MET A 1 4.12 17.24 -14.58
C MET A 1 4.32 16.58 -13.23
N ALA A 2 4.42 15.27 -13.20
CA ALA A 2 4.71 14.54 -11.98
C ALA A 2 6.03 15.08 -11.39
N ASN A 3 6.08 15.38 -10.11
CA ASN A 3 7.29 15.86 -9.43
C ASN A 3 7.58 14.98 -8.21
N GLU A 4 6.88 13.84 -8.17
CA GLU A 4 6.98 12.89 -7.07
C GLU A 4 8.33 12.17 -7.12
N LYS A 5 8.85 11.93 -5.92
CA LYS A 5 10.15 11.31 -5.70
C LYS A 5 9.99 9.80 -5.52
N ILE A 6 10.64 9.02 -6.35
CA ILE A 6 10.65 7.56 -6.26
C ILE A 6 12.05 7.10 -5.83
N LEU A 7 12.11 6.30 -4.78
CA LEU A 7 13.33 5.60 -4.38
C LEU A 7 13.27 4.17 -4.92
N VAL A 8 14.27 3.78 -5.70
CA VAL A 8 14.46 2.41 -6.20
C VAL A 8 15.61 1.78 -5.43
N VAL A 9 15.36 0.64 -4.79
CA VAL A 9 16.35 -0.11 -4.01
C VAL A 9 16.43 -1.53 -4.56
N ASP A 10 17.50 -1.85 -5.26
CA ASP A 10 17.72 -3.14 -5.92
C ASP A 10 19.22 -3.33 -6.13
N ASP A 11 19.77 -4.51 -5.88
CA ASP A 11 21.21 -4.79 -6.06
C ASP A 11 21.57 -5.06 -7.52
N ASP A 12 20.58 -5.31 -8.39
CA ASP A 12 20.78 -5.38 -9.84
C ASP A 12 20.78 -3.97 -10.46
N THR A 13 21.98 -3.50 -10.80
CA THR A 13 22.17 -2.18 -11.43
C THR A 13 21.45 -2.05 -12.77
N ASN A 14 21.21 -3.13 -13.52
CA ASN A 14 20.48 -3.08 -14.79
C ASN A 14 18.98 -2.81 -14.54
N ILE A 15 18.41 -3.41 -13.51
CA ILE A 15 17.02 -3.16 -13.09
C ILE A 15 16.89 -1.72 -12.62
N CYS A 16 17.82 -1.24 -11.80
CA CYS A 16 17.87 0.14 -11.35
C CYS A 16 17.90 1.14 -12.51
N GLU A 17 18.78 0.94 -13.49
CA GLU A 17 18.89 1.80 -14.67
C GLU A 17 17.63 1.73 -15.54
N LEU A 18 17.08 0.54 -15.77
CA LEU A 18 15.83 0.36 -16.51
C LEU A 18 14.70 1.17 -15.86
N LEU A 19 14.48 0.99 -14.57
CA LEU A 19 13.44 1.69 -13.83
C LEU A 19 13.70 3.21 -13.81
N ARG A 20 14.95 3.63 -13.59
CA ARG A 20 15.33 5.04 -13.64
C ARG A 20 14.97 5.69 -14.97
N LEU A 21 15.30 5.05 -16.10
CA LEU A 21 15.00 5.55 -17.45
C LEU A 21 13.50 5.70 -17.67
N TYR A 22 12.72 4.66 -17.37
CA TYR A 22 11.27 4.69 -17.60
C TYR A 22 10.56 5.69 -16.69
N LEU A 23 10.89 5.71 -15.40
CA LEU A 23 10.26 6.61 -14.45
C LEU A 23 10.63 8.08 -14.68
N THR A 24 11.89 8.37 -15.03
CA THR A 24 12.30 9.72 -15.38
C THR A 24 11.59 10.22 -16.65
N LYS A 25 11.39 9.35 -17.64
CA LYS A 25 10.62 9.69 -18.85
C LYS A 25 9.16 10.05 -18.53
N GLU A 26 8.59 9.44 -17.50
CA GLU A 26 7.23 9.74 -17.01
C GLU A 26 7.18 11.00 -16.11
N GLY A 27 8.33 11.61 -15.82
CA GLY A 27 8.44 12.86 -15.09
C GLY A 27 8.72 12.73 -13.60
N TYR A 28 8.99 11.52 -13.09
CA TYR A 28 9.36 11.29 -11.69
C TYR A 28 10.82 11.68 -11.39
N GLN A 29 11.07 12.11 -10.15
CA GLN A 29 12.43 12.26 -9.63
C GLN A 29 12.87 10.90 -9.04
N VAL A 30 13.86 10.28 -9.66
CA VAL A 30 14.28 8.93 -9.28
C VAL A 30 15.62 8.96 -8.56
N THR A 31 15.65 8.38 -7.37
CA THR A 31 16.86 8.08 -6.60
C THR A 31 17.05 6.58 -6.58
N VAL A 32 18.27 6.10 -6.78
CA VAL A 32 18.62 4.68 -6.79
C VAL A 32 19.52 4.37 -5.62
N ALA A 33 19.33 3.21 -4.99
CA ALA A 33 20.21 2.59 -4.00
C ALA A 33 20.46 1.13 -4.37
N ASN A 34 21.67 0.64 -4.12
CA ASN A 34 22.11 -0.68 -4.57
C ASN A 34 22.17 -1.71 -3.44
N ASP A 35 21.82 -1.33 -2.22
CA ASP A 35 21.61 -2.25 -1.10
C ASP A 35 20.64 -1.63 -0.07
N GLY A 36 20.24 -2.44 0.91
CA GLY A 36 19.24 -2.02 1.90
C GLY A 36 19.73 -0.93 2.85
N GLU A 37 21.02 -0.87 3.16
CA GLU A 37 21.61 0.17 4.04
C GLU A 37 21.62 1.52 3.33
N GLU A 38 22.12 1.56 2.09
CA GLU A 38 22.07 2.75 1.22
C GLU A 38 20.61 3.19 0.98
N GLY A 39 19.70 2.22 0.80
CA GLY A 39 18.27 2.46 0.65
C GLY A 39 17.68 3.23 1.83
N LEU A 40 17.95 2.82 3.06
CA LEU A 40 17.47 3.51 4.26
C LEU A 40 18.12 4.87 4.46
N GLU A 41 19.40 5.02 4.15
CA GLU A 41 20.08 6.31 4.21
C GLU A 41 19.42 7.31 3.24
N LYS A 42 19.26 6.91 1.96
CA LYS A 42 18.62 7.73 0.94
C LYS A 42 17.15 8.00 1.23
N PHE A 43 16.43 7.05 1.82
CA PHE A 43 15.06 7.25 2.26
C PHE A 43 14.94 8.43 3.23
N ASN A 44 15.82 8.51 4.22
CA ASN A 44 15.83 9.60 5.20
C ASN A 44 16.21 10.94 4.59
N GLN A 45 17.14 10.95 3.61
CA GLN A 45 17.62 12.17 2.96
C GLN A 45 16.61 12.73 1.97
N VAL A 46 16.04 11.87 1.11
CA VAL A 46 15.20 12.26 -0.02
C VAL A 46 13.76 12.44 0.37
N LYS A 47 13.29 11.68 1.38
CA LYS A 47 11.88 11.56 1.78
C LYS A 47 11.01 11.28 0.56
N PRO A 48 11.11 10.06 -0.02
CA PRO A 48 10.42 9.71 -1.24
C PRO A 48 8.91 9.60 -1.01
N ASP A 49 8.15 9.86 -2.06
CA ASP A 49 6.69 9.67 -2.10
C ASP A 49 6.33 8.19 -2.28
N MET A 50 7.25 7.38 -2.81
CA MET A 50 7.09 5.93 -2.97
C MET A 50 8.45 5.22 -3.04
N VAL A 51 8.50 3.96 -2.58
CA VAL A 51 9.68 3.10 -2.65
C VAL A 51 9.38 1.87 -3.49
N LEU A 52 10.25 1.56 -4.46
CA LEU A 52 10.35 0.27 -5.12
C LEU A 52 11.50 -0.48 -4.47
N LEU A 53 11.24 -1.69 -3.97
CA LEU A 53 12.17 -2.36 -3.07
C LEU A 53 12.33 -3.83 -3.46
N ASP A 54 13.53 -4.22 -3.86
CA ASP A 54 13.82 -5.64 -4.06
C ASP A 54 13.78 -6.39 -2.72
N VAL A 55 13.26 -7.61 -2.77
CA VAL A 55 13.20 -8.49 -1.59
C VAL A 55 14.56 -9.11 -1.33
N MET A 56 15.23 -9.58 -2.38
CA MET A 56 16.42 -10.41 -2.29
C MET A 56 17.69 -9.57 -2.51
N MET A 57 18.16 -8.90 -1.47
CA MET A 57 19.39 -8.11 -1.52
C MET A 57 20.43 -8.62 -0.50
N PRO A 58 21.73 -8.50 -0.79
CA PRO A 58 22.79 -8.84 0.14
C PRO A 58 22.81 -7.89 1.36
N LYS A 59 23.40 -8.35 2.47
CA LYS A 59 23.54 -7.64 3.76
C LYS A 59 22.20 -7.42 4.48
N MET A 60 21.33 -6.58 3.96
CA MET A 60 20.01 -6.28 4.49
C MET A 60 18.96 -6.54 3.42
N ASP A 61 18.09 -7.52 3.66
CA ASP A 61 17.00 -7.85 2.76
C ASP A 61 15.91 -6.77 2.71
N GLY A 62 15.10 -6.79 1.65
CA GLY A 62 14.03 -5.81 1.47
C GLY A 62 12.95 -5.91 2.53
N LEU A 63 12.75 -7.06 3.16
CA LEU A 63 11.75 -7.23 4.20
C LEU A 63 12.14 -6.43 5.46
N GLU A 64 13.41 -6.46 5.83
CA GLU A 64 13.92 -5.67 6.96
C GLU A 64 13.91 -4.17 6.63
N VAL A 65 14.27 -3.79 5.39
CA VAL A 65 14.17 -2.39 4.92
C VAL A 65 12.72 -1.91 5.03
N CYS A 66 11.74 -2.67 4.53
CA CYS A 66 10.33 -2.34 4.61
C CYS A 66 9.87 -2.16 6.06
N ARG A 67 10.25 -3.09 6.95
CA ARG A 67 9.93 -3.00 8.38
C ARG A 67 10.45 -1.71 9.01
N ARG A 68 11.68 -1.28 8.65
CA ARG A 68 12.26 -0.04 9.15
C ARG A 68 11.56 1.19 8.59
N ILE A 69 11.23 1.20 7.29
CA ILE A 69 10.45 2.27 6.67
C ILE A 69 9.10 2.43 7.38
N ARG A 70 8.42 1.32 7.69
CA ARG A 70 7.12 1.35 8.41
C ARG A 70 7.21 1.93 9.82
N LYS A 71 8.35 1.83 10.48
CA LYS A 71 8.58 2.52 11.76
C LYS A 71 8.81 4.02 11.61
N LEU A 72 9.15 4.49 10.42
CA LEU A 72 9.40 5.90 10.11
C LEU A 72 8.17 6.61 9.51
N GLY A 73 7.20 5.86 8.98
CA GLY A 73 5.99 6.43 8.40
C GLY A 73 5.28 5.51 7.39
N ASN A 74 4.29 6.07 6.72
CA ASN A 74 3.39 5.36 5.80
C ASN A 74 3.73 5.55 4.32
N THR A 75 4.97 5.90 3.98
CA THR A 75 5.40 5.99 2.58
C THR A 75 5.07 4.70 1.84
N PRO A 76 4.35 4.74 0.71
CA PRO A 76 4.02 3.54 -0.06
C PRO A 76 5.26 2.74 -0.47
N VAL A 77 5.21 1.42 -0.27
CA VAL A 77 6.28 0.49 -0.64
C VAL A 77 5.73 -0.58 -1.56
N MET A 78 6.32 -0.71 -2.75
CA MET A 78 6.07 -1.82 -3.67
C MET A 78 7.28 -2.74 -3.66
N MET A 79 7.05 -4.02 -3.32
CA MET A 79 8.10 -5.04 -3.35
C MET A 79 8.33 -5.55 -4.76
N LEU A 80 9.61 -5.69 -5.13
CA LEU A 80 10.04 -6.41 -6.33
C LEU A 80 10.56 -7.78 -5.90
N THR A 81 10.06 -8.87 -6.48
CA THR A 81 10.41 -10.23 -6.02
C THR A 81 10.70 -11.15 -7.18
N ALA A 82 11.59 -12.12 -7.00
CA ALA A 82 11.85 -13.15 -8.00
C ALA A 82 10.65 -14.11 -8.13
N LYS A 83 10.47 -14.70 -9.30
CA LYS A 83 9.41 -15.68 -9.57
C LYS A 83 9.69 -16.97 -8.78
N GLY A 84 8.83 -17.32 -7.83
CA GLY A 84 8.90 -18.66 -7.23
C GLY A 84 8.34 -18.82 -5.83
N GLU A 85 8.34 -17.81 -4.97
CA GLU A 85 7.95 -18.03 -3.59
C GLU A 85 6.68 -17.23 -3.22
N THR A 86 5.56 -17.97 -3.16
CA THR A 86 4.28 -17.43 -2.63
C THR A 86 4.47 -16.94 -1.19
N ILE A 87 5.44 -17.51 -0.47
CA ILE A 87 5.79 -17.13 0.89
C ILE A 87 6.35 -15.71 0.95
N ASP A 88 7.25 -15.32 0.02
CA ASP A 88 7.84 -13.98 0.01
C ASP A 88 6.81 -12.88 -0.28
N LYS A 89 5.83 -13.18 -1.14
CA LYS A 89 4.73 -12.26 -1.44
C LYS A 89 3.85 -12.01 -0.22
N VAL A 90 3.43 -13.08 0.45
CA VAL A 90 2.60 -13.00 1.66
C VAL A 90 3.38 -12.32 2.78
N LEU A 91 4.66 -12.71 2.97
CA LEU A 91 5.51 -12.16 4.01
C LEU A 91 5.81 -10.66 3.77
N GLY A 92 6.10 -10.25 2.54
CA GLY A 92 6.30 -8.84 2.18
C GLY A 92 5.06 -8.00 2.47
N LEU A 93 3.89 -8.48 2.08
CA LEU A 93 2.63 -7.84 2.41
C LEU A 93 2.37 -7.87 3.92
N GLU A 94 2.61 -8.95 4.64
CA GLU A 94 2.46 -9.01 6.11
C GLU A 94 3.39 -8.05 6.85
N LEU A 95 4.55 -7.71 6.30
CA LEU A 95 5.50 -6.77 6.88
C LEU A 95 5.22 -5.29 6.55
N GLY A 96 4.22 -5.00 5.74
CA GLY A 96 3.81 -3.63 5.51
C GLY A 96 3.87 -3.15 4.07
N ALA A 97 4.31 -3.94 3.09
CA ALA A 97 4.24 -3.56 1.69
C ALA A 97 2.80 -3.27 1.26
N ASP A 98 2.62 -2.29 0.37
CA ASP A 98 1.33 -1.92 -0.18
C ASP A 98 0.99 -2.73 -1.44
N ASP A 99 2.03 -3.12 -2.18
CA ASP A 99 1.91 -3.92 -3.39
C ASP A 99 3.18 -4.74 -3.61
N TYR A 100 3.12 -5.71 -4.53
CA TYR A 100 4.30 -6.46 -4.97
C TYR A 100 4.26 -6.68 -6.49
N MET A 101 5.44 -6.88 -7.08
CA MET A 101 5.61 -7.21 -8.47
C MET A 101 6.65 -8.32 -8.63
N VAL A 102 6.38 -9.25 -9.54
CA VAL A 102 7.25 -10.40 -9.80
C VAL A 102 8.21 -10.09 -10.94
N LYS A 103 9.50 -10.30 -10.73
CA LYS A 103 10.54 -10.28 -11.77
C LYS A 103 10.46 -11.56 -12.63
N PRO A 104 10.61 -11.50 -13.98
CA PRO A 104 10.76 -10.29 -14.78
C PRO A 104 9.43 -9.57 -14.97
N PHE A 105 9.42 -8.24 -14.98
CA PHE A 105 8.26 -7.39 -15.15
C PHE A 105 8.38 -6.48 -16.39
N ASP A 106 7.26 -6.02 -16.90
CA ASP A 106 7.24 -4.94 -17.88
C ASP A 106 7.34 -3.59 -17.14
N ALA A 107 8.30 -2.75 -17.55
CA ALA A 107 8.46 -1.42 -16.97
C ALA A 107 7.20 -0.54 -17.09
N LYS A 108 6.37 -0.75 -18.12
CA LYS A 108 5.09 -0.05 -18.26
C LYS A 108 4.09 -0.46 -17.18
N GLU A 109 4.10 -1.74 -16.80
CA GLU A 109 3.27 -2.23 -15.69
C GLU A 109 3.69 -1.58 -14.37
N VAL A 110 5.01 -1.47 -14.11
CA VAL A 110 5.53 -0.75 -12.93
C VAL A 110 5.03 0.69 -12.90
N VAL A 111 5.15 1.40 -14.03
CA VAL A 111 4.67 2.79 -14.16
C VAL A 111 3.16 2.90 -13.90
N ALA A 112 2.36 2.00 -14.45
CA ALA A 112 0.90 2.00 -14.24
C ALA A 112 0.55 1.82 -12.77
N ARG A 113 1.22 0.90 -12.08
CA ARG A 113 1.02 0.64 -10.65
C ARG A 113 1.45 1.83 -9.78
N ILE A 114 2.62 2.43 -10.06
CA ILE A 114 3.08 3.64 -9.37
C ILE A 114 2.05 4.77 -9.53
N LYS A 115 1.57 5.02 -10.75
CA LYS A 115 0.53 6.03 -11.02
C LYS A 115 -0.74 5.75 -10.22
N ALA A 116 -1.16 4.49 -10.13
CA ALA A 116 -2.35 4.10 -9.37
C ALA A 116 -2.16 4.37 -7.87
N VAL A 117 -0.99 4.11 -7.30
CA VAL A 117 -0.69 4.38 -5.90
C VAL A 117 -0.59 5.89 -5.63
N LEU A 118 0.21 6.63 -6.41
CA LEU A 118 0.48 8.05 -6.16
C LEU A 118 -0.70 8.97 -6.47
N ARG A 119 -1.53 8.67 -7.48
CA ARG A 119 -2.72 9.48 -7.85
C ARG A 119 -3.63 9.72 -6.65
N ARG A 120 -3.69 8.78 -5.74
CA ARG A 120 -4.55 8.82 -4.56
C ARG A 120 -3.96 9.64 -3.42
N CYS A 121 -2.62 9.73 -3.35
CA CYS A 121 -1.94 10.58 -2.38
C CYS A 121 -1.99 12.06 -2.75
N THR A 122 -2.19 12.42 -4.03
CA THR A 122 -2.14 13.80 -4.52
C THR A 122 -3.51 14.49 -4.62
N THR A 123 -4.63 13.78 -4.47
CA THR A 123 -5.98 14.37 -4.54
C THR A 123 -6.41 15.10 -3.27
N SER A 124 -5.51 15.33 -2.34
CA SER A 124 -5.75 16.13 -1.13
C SER A 124 -5.64 17.63 -1.41
N THR A 125 -6.42 18.17 -2.36
CA THR A 125 -6.68 19.61 -2.40
C THR A 125 -7.81 19.93 -1.43
N LYS A 126 -7.44 20.71 -0.43
CA LYS A 126 -8.29 21.30 0.60
C LYS A 126 -9.64 21.75 0.05
N THR A 127 -10.68 21.03 0.38
CA THR A 127 -12.01 21.58 0.52
C THR A 127 -12.56 20.99 1.82
N GLU A 128 -12.91 21.85 2.77
CA GLU A 128 -13.66 21.50 3.96
C GLU A 128 -15.07 21.07 3.54
N SER A 129 -15.18 19.85 3.06
CA SER A 129 -16.45 19.17 2.83
C SER A 129 -16.43 17.90 3.67
N THR A 130 -17.53 17.58 4.28
CA THR A 130 -17.79 16.31 5.00
C THR A 130 -17.73 15.09 4.06
N GLU A 131 -17.53 15.30 2.77
CA GLU A 131 -17.25 14.25 1.78
C GLU A 131 -15.86 13.69 2.01
N GLY A 132 -15.75 12.38 2.18
CA GLY A 132 -14.50 11.67 2.44
C GLY A 132 -14.21 11.34 3.90
N VAL A 133 -15.09 11.73 4.83
CA VAL A 133 -15.01 11.32 6.23
C VAL A 133 -16.07 10.28 6.53
N ILE A 134 -15.63 9.15 7.08
CA ILE A 134 -16.51 8.08 7.55
C ILE A 134 -16.39 7.99 9.06
N GLU A 135 -17.53 8.00 9.75
CA GLU A 135 -17.59 7.87 11.19
C GLU A 135 -18.53 6.73 11.61
N PHE A 136 -18.02 5.86 12.46
CA PHE A 136 -18.77 4.87 13.21
C PHE A 136 -18.38 4.94 14.68
N ASP A 137 -19.05 4.16 15.51
CA ASP A 137 -18.72 4.07 16.93
C ASP A 137 -17.22 3.77 17.12
N ASN A 138 -16.48 4.70 17.74
CA ASN A 138 -15.04 4.61 17.97
C ASN A 138 -14.14 4.49 16.73
N LEU A 139 -14.66 4.77 15.54
CA LEU A 139 -13.93 4.77 14.28
C LEU A 139 -14.17 6.09 13.54
N ARG A 140 -13.11 6.77 13.15
CA ARG A 140 -13.13 7.89 12.20
C ARG A 140 -12.05 7.65 11.16
N LEU A 141 -12.46 7.61 9.91
CA LEU A 141 -11.59 7.54 8.75
C LEU A 141 -11.76 8.81 7.94
N ASP A 142 -10.69 9.55 7.76
CA ASP A 142 -10.67 10.77 6.96
C ASP A 142 -9.74 10.55 5.74
N MET A 143 -10.36 10.38 4.57
CA MET A 143 -9.63 10.16 3.32
C MET A 143 -9.01 11.44 2.75
N ASN A 144 -9.42 12.62 3.25
CA ASN A 144 -8.81 13.88 2.83
C ASN A 144 -7.43 14.08 3.47
N SER A 145 -7.28 13.63 4.72
CA SER A 145 -6.00 13.68 5.45
C SER A 145 -5.29 12.32 5.50
N TYR A 146 -5.88 11.25 4.95
CA TYR A 146 -5.41 9.87 5.10
C TYR A 146 -5.15 9.49 6.57
N GLU A 147 -6.07 9.92 7.45
CA GLU A 147 -5.97 9.67 8.89
C GLU A 147 -7.03 8.68 9.36
N LEU A 148 -6.59 7.68 10.09
CA LEU A 148 -7.45 6.74 10.81
C LEU A 148 -7.40 7.03 12.31
N ARG A 149 -8.57 7.19 12.92
CA ARG A 149 -8.69 7.25 14.39
C ARG A 149 -9.54 6.10 14.91
N VAL A 150 -9.01 5.43 15.92
CA VAL A 150 -9.71 4.37 16.65
C VAL A 150 -9.75 4.73 18.11
N LYS A 151 -10.94 4.77 18.70
CA LYS A 151 -11.13 5.25 20.09
C LYS A 151 -10.49 6.62 20.36
N GLY A 152 -10.59 7.53 19.38
CA GLY A 152 -10.04 8.87 19.45
C GLY A 152 -8.52 8.97 19.25
N LYS A 153 -7.80 7.85 19.15
CA LYS A 153 -6.35 7.84 18.92
C LYS A 153 -6.04 7.66 17.45
N VAL A 154 -5.06 8.39 16.95
CA VAL A 154 -4.54 8.19 15.59
C VAL A 154 -3.85 6.83 15.52
N VAL A 155 -4.21 6.06 14.49
CA VAL A 155 -3.65 4.75 14.19
C VAL A 155 -2.98 4.82 12.83
N GLU A 156 -1.69 4.56 12.80
CA GLU A 156 -0.93 4.52 11.54
C GLU A 156 -1.37 3.34 10.68
N ALA A 157 -1.75 3.64 9.44
CA ALA A 157 -2.13 2.64 8.45
C ALA A 157 -1.62 3.06 7.06
N PRO A 158 -0.99 2.13 6.31
CA PRO A 158 -0.59 2.39 4.94
C PRO A 158 -1.77 2.80 4.05
N PRO A 159 -1.54 3.59 2.99
CA PRO A 159 -2.61 4.10 2.13
C PRO A 159 -3.58 3.04 1.63
N LYS A 160 -3.08 1.86 1.22
CA LYS A 160 -3.93 0.77 0.73
C LYS A 160 -4.85 0.16 1.79
N GLU A 161 -4.45 0.18 3.04
CA GLU A 161 -5.31 -0.25 4.15
C GLU A 161 -6.45 0.76 4.38
N LEU A 162 -6.15 2.06 4.30
CA LEU A 162 -7.16 3.12 4.43
C LEU A 162 -8.16 3.08 3.27
N GLU A 163 -7.69 2.90 2.04
CA GLU A 163 -8.53 2.78 0.85
C GLU A 163 -9.45 1.55 0.92
N LEU A 164 -8.90 0.40 1.36
CA LEU A 164 -9.68 -0.82 1.54
C LEU A 164 -10.74 -0.66 2.62
N LEU A 165 -10.38 -0.04 3.75
CA LEU A 165 -11.32 0.25 4.81
C LEU A 165 -12.40 1.24 4.32
N ASN A 166 -12.00 2.27 3.58
CA ASN A 166 -12.93 3.24 2.99
C ASN A 166 -13.91 2.57 2.03
N CYS A 167 -13.43 1.72 1.12
CA CYS A 167 -14.29 1.00 0.17
C CYS A 167 -15.35 0.16 0.89
N LEU A 168 -14.95 -0.58 1.93
CA LEU A 168 -15.84 -1.44 2.69
C LEU A 168 -16.81 -0.65 3.60
N ALA A 169 -16.31 0.38 4.28
CA ALA A 169 -17.07 1.16 5.24
C ALA A 169 -18.02 2.19 4.60
N SER A 170 -17.74 2.64 3.38
CA SER A 170 -18.65 3.50 2.60
C SER A 170 -19.96 2.79 2.22
N HIS A 171 -19.95 1.45 2.20
CA HIS A 171 -21.12 0.65 1.85
C HIS A 171 -21.35 -0.44 2.90
N PRO A 172 -21.81 -0.07 4.11
CA PRO A 172 -22.02 -1.02 5.19
C PRO A 172 -22.95 -2.16 4.76
N ASN A 173 -22.64 -3.36 5.25
CA ASN A 173 -23.38 -4.60 4.99
C ASN A 173 -23.34 -5.11 3.53
N ARG A 174 -22.75 -4.38 2.59
CA ARG A 174 -22.49 -4.87 1.24
C ARG A 174 -21.34 -5.87 1.24
N VAL A 175 -21.53 -7.00 0.58
CA VAL A 175 -20.50 -8.01 0.38
C VAL A 175 -19.74 -7.67 -0.90
N TYR A 176 -18.43 -7.66 -0.81
CA TYR A 176 -17.52 -7.51 -1.95
C TYR A 176 -16.73 -8.81 -2.13
N THR A 177 -16.57 -9.25 -3.36
CA THR A 177 -15.63 -10.34 -3.66
C THR A 177 -14.18 -9.81 -3.56
N ARG A 178 -13.21 -10.72 -3.48
CA ARG A 178 -11.78 -10.34 -3.49
C ARG A 178 -11.41 -9.59 -4.76
N ASP A 179 -11.89 -10.05 -5.91
CA ASP A 179 -11.62 -9.44 -7.20
C ASP A 179 -12.24 -8.05 -7.29
N GLN A 180 -13.48 -7.86 -6.82
CA GLN A 180 -14.10 -6.54 -6.74
C GLN A 180 -13.30 -5.57 -5.86
N LEU A 181 -12.82 -6.01 -4.69
CA LEU A 181 -11.97 -5.18 -3.83
C LEU A 181 -10.62 -4.87 -4.47
N LEU A 182 -10.08 -5.83 -5.22
CA LEU A 182 -8.85 -5.63 -5.96
C LEU A 182 -9.04 -4.55 -7.04
N ASP A 183 -10.09 -4.66 -7.83
CA ASP A 183 -10.42 -3.69 -8.89
C ASP A 183 -10.70 -2.29 -8.31
N GLU A 184 -11.48 -2.20 -7.24
CA GLU A 184 -11.85 -0.92 -6.61
C GLU A 184 -10.65 -0.23 -5.95
N VAL A 185 -9.78 -0.99 -5.28
CA VAL A 185 -8.68 -0.44 -4.47
C VAL A 185 -7.36 -0.41 -5.23
N TRP A 186 -7.06 -1.38 -6.10
CA TRP A 186 -5.82 -1.42 -6.90
C TRP A 186 -6.04 -1.00 -8.36
N GLY A 187 -7.26 -1.12 -8.86
CA GLY A 187 -7.65 -0.74 -10.23
C GLY A 187 -7.71 -1.92 -11.20
N PHE A 188 -8.49 -1.77 -12.28
CA PHE A 188 -8.72 -2.82 -13.29
C PHE A 188 -7.45 -3.32 -14.02
N GLU A 189 -6.41 -2.51 -14.05
CA GLU A 189 -5.12 -2.89 -14.67
C GLU A 189 -4.18 -3.61 -13.68
N TYR A 190 -4.68 -3.96 -12.51
CA TYR A 190 -3.91 -4.69 -11.52
C TYR A 190 -3.95 -6.20 -11.77
N TYR A 191 -2.87 -6.78 -12.23
CA TYR A 191 -2.72 -8.22 -12.49
C TYR A 191 -2.16 -9.01 -11.28
N GLY A 192 -2.31 -8.50 -10.08
CA GLY A 192 -1.83 -9.16 -8.85
C GLY A 192 -2.79 -10.23 -8.34
N ASP A 193 -2.31 -10.99 -7.34
CA ASP A 193 -3.11 -12.03 -6.70
C ASP A 193 -4.16 -11.42 -5.74
N SER A 194 -5.39 -11.86 -5.82
CA SER A 194 -6.48 -11.42 -4.94
C SER A 194 -6.26 -11.76 -3.45
N ARG A 195 -5.30 -12.63 -3.13
CA ARG A 195 -4.83 -12.88 -1.76
C ARG A 195 -4.22 -11.67 -1.08
N THR A 196 -3.79 -10.67 -1.84
CA THR A 196 -3.38 -9.36 -1.33
C THR A 196 -4.45 -8.77 -0.41
N ILE A 197 -5.72 -8.92 -0.77
CA ILE A 197 -6.86 -8.46 0.03
C ILE A 197 -6.89 -9.12 1.42
N ASP A 198 -6.64 -10.43 1.49
CA ASP A 198 -6.70 -11.19 2.75
C ASP A 198 -5.67 -10.66 3.76
N VAL A 199 -4.48 -10.30 3.29
CA VAL A 199 -3.41 -9.74 4.12
C VAL A 199 -3.78 -8.36 4.65
N HIS A 200 -4.27 -7.47 3.80
CA HIS A 200 -4.69 -6.13 4.21
C HIS A 200 -5.90 -6.16 5.16
N VAL A 201 -6.87 -7.06 4.93
CA VAL A 201 -7.99 -7.27 5.86
C VAL A 201 -7.50 -7.77 7.23
N LYS A 202 -6.54 -8.71 7.26
CA LYS A 202 -5.94 -9.19 8.51
C LYS A 202 -5.34 -8.03 9.32
N ARG A 203 -4.51 -7.19 8.68
CA ARG A 203 -3.87 -6.03 9.33
C ARG A 203 -4.88 -5.00 9.81
N LEU A 204 -5.91 -4.70 9.01
CA LEU A 204 -6.98 -3.81 9.42
C LEU A 204 -7.68 -4.34 10.66
N ARG A 205 -8.00 -5.64 10.72
CA ARG A 205 -8.60 -6.26 11.91
C ARG A 205 -7.73 -6.11 13.15
N GLU A 206 -6.42 -6.27 13.03
CA GLU A 206 -5.48 -6.08 14.14
C GLU A 206 -5.51 -4.63 14.65
N LYS A 207 -5.54 -3.64 13.74
CA LYS A 207 -5.62 -2.22 14.08
C LYS A 207 -6.96 -1.80 14.67
N LEU A 208 -8.04 -2.45 14.24
CA LEU A 208 -9.40 -2.18 14.65
C LEU A 208 -9.85 -3.04 15.85
N ALA A 209 -8.97 -3.88 16.38
CA ALA A 209 -9.32 -4.85 17.42
C ALA A 209 -9.91 -4.16 18.66
N GLY A 210 -11.08 -4.66 19.09
CA GLY A 210 -11.79 -4.16 20.24
C GLY A 210 -12.28 -2.72 20.13
N ALA A 211 -12.36 -2.13 18.94
CA ALA A 211 -12.83 -0.77 18.75
C ALA A 211 -14.31 -0.63 19.10
N SER A 212 -15.15 -1.54 18.65
CA SER A 212 -16.60 -1.51 18.86
C SER A 212 -17.21 -2.90 18.74
N ASP A 213 -18.34 -3.09 19.42
CA ASP A 213 -19.19 -4.27 19.23
C ASP A 213 -20.33 -4.03 18.21
N LYS A 214 -20.46 -2.78 17.72
CA LYS A 214 -21.52 -2.37 16.79
C LYS A 214 -21.17 -2.61 15.33
N TRP A 215 -19.91 -2.81 15.01
CA TRP A 215 -19.46 -3.09 13.65
C TRP A 215 -18.20 -3.98 13.64
N GLU A 216 -17.98 -4.66 12.53
CA GLU A 216 -16.77 -5.49 12.29
C GLU A 216 -16.44 -5.63 10.80
N LEU A 217 -15.17 -5.90 10.49
CA LEU A 217 -14.76 -6.39 9.18
C LEU A 217 -15.00 -7.91 9.13
N LYS A 218 -16.09 -8.31 8.48
CA LYS A 218 -16.56 -9.71 8.46
C LYS A 218 -16.15 -10.45 7.20
N THR A 219 -15.71 -11.69 7.37
CA THR A 219 -15.53 -12.62 6.26
C THR A 219 -16.86 -13.26 5.89
N VAL A 220 -17.20 -13.22 4.61
CA VAL A 220 -18.30 -14.02 4.04
C VAL A 220 -17.65 -15.21 3.34
N TRP A 221 -17.70 -16.37 3.99
CA TRP A 221 -17.01 -17.57 3.54
C TRP A 221 -17.38 -17.96 2.11
N GLY A 222 -16.37 -18.25 1.29
CA GLY A 222 -16.54 -18.58 -0.12
C GLY A 222 -16.82 -17.39 -1.03
N VAL A 223 -17.01 -16.17 -0.50
CA VAL A 223 -17.34 -14.97 -1.30
C VAL A 223 -16.27 -13.87 -1.14
N GLY A 224 -16.10 -13.34 0.08
CA GLY A 224 -15.20 -12.21 0.30
C GLY A 224 -15.40 -11.51 1.64
N TYR A 225 -15.54 -10.18 1.63
CA TYR A 225 -15.56 -9.37 2.83
C TYR A 225 -16.68 -8.32 2.82
N LYS A 226 -17.08 -7.88 4.01
CA LYS A 226 -17.97 -6.75 4.23
C LYS A 226 -17.62 -5.99 5.51
N PHE A 227 -17.97 -4.73 5.58
CA PHE A 227 -18.06 -3.98 6.83
C PHE A 227 -19.47 -4.19 7.38
N GLU A 228 -19.60 -5.05 8.39
CA GLU A 228 -20.91 -5.35 9.01
C GLU A 228 -21.21 -4.34 10.10
N VAL A 229 -22.34 -3.67 10.00
CA VAL A 229 -22.88 -2.84 11.07
C VAL A 229 -24.05 -3.58 11.69
N ARG A 230 -23.99 -3.77 13.01
CA ARG A 230 -25.05 -4.39 13.81
C ARG A 230 -26.04 -3.32 14.27
N GLN A 231 -27.30 -3.61 14.11
CA GLN A 231 -28.38 -2.78 14.65
C GLN A 231 -28.55 -2.98 16.15
#